data_3ada1b2d4a7c38dddccc9c2351ab9405
#
_entry.id   3ada1b2d4a7c38dddccc9c2351ab9405
#
_cell.length_a   1.000
_cell.length_b   1.000
_cell.length_c   1.000
_cell.angle_alpha   90.00
_cell.angle_beta   90.00
_cell.angle_gamma   90.00
#
_symmetry.space_group_name_H-M   'P 1'
#
loop_
_entity.id
_entity.type
_entity.pdbx_description
1 polymer ?
#
loop_
_entity_poly.entity_id
_entity_poly.type
_entity_poly.pdbx_seq_one_letter_code
_entity_poly.pdbx_strand_id
1 'polypeptide(L)'
;TLEEDNAKADARREANRFIAVVGRVRTRDLRPALDVEQPFVQLGERNLRVWIRTWVKRVERGLDAKPIIYTNASSWALTGDTTWFARNGYPLWVANFDVPSPLVPASDWAGKGWTIWQYTSSGRIRGIDGAVDRDRLFRGFGKLNPG
;
A
#
# COMPACT_ATOMS: atom_id res chain seq x y z
N THR A 1 17.80 -2.52 -17.90
CA THR A 1 17.14 -2.98 -19.15
C THR A 1 16.10 -1.96 -19.58
N LEU A 2 15.74 -1.92 -20.88
CA LEU A 2 14.69 -1.03 -21.42
C LEU A 2 13.37 -1.19 -20.67
N GLU A 3 12.97 -2.40 -20.30
CA GLU A 3 11.75 -2.66 -19.55
C GLU A 3 11.83 -2.08 -18.14
N GLU A 4 12.96 -2.20 -17.46
CA GLU A 4 13.16 -1.62 -16.13
C GLU A 4 13.15 -0.09 -16.17
N ASP A 5 13.75 0.51 -17.21
CA ASP A 5 13.75 1.96 -17.39
C ASP A 5 12.36 2.49 -17.72
N ASN A 6 11.57 1.75 -18.48
CA ASN A 6 10.17 2.04 -18.75
C ASN A 6 9.32 1.95 -17.46
N ALA A 7 9.52 0.91 -16.62
CA ALA A 7 8.85 0.78 -15.34
C ALA A 7 9.17 1.95 -14.39
N LYS A 8 10.43 2.38 -14.33
CA LYS A 8 10.84 3.56 -13.55
C LYS A 8 10.23 4.86 -14.08
N ALA A 9 10.21 5.04 -15.40
CA ALA A 9 9.65 6.24 -16.03
C ALA A 9 8.15 6.34 -15.76
N ASP A 10 7.45 5.22 -15.90
CA ASP A 10 6.02 5.13 -15.63
C ASP A 10 5.70 5.42 -14.15
N ALA A 11 6.35 4.74 -13.24
CA ALA A 11 6.19 4.96 -11.81
C ALA A 11 6.44 6.42 -11.39
N ARG A 12 7.42 7.10 -12.01
CA ARG A 12 7.68 8.53 -11.76
C ARG A 12 6.55 9.42 -12.28
N ARG A 13 5.99 9.12 -13.45
CA ARG A 13 4.85 9.88 -13.99
C ARG A 13 3.64 9.78 -13.07
N GLU A 14 3.30 8.55 -12.66
CA GLU A 14 2.17 8.29 -11.78
C GLU A 14 2.37 8.93 -10.39
N ALA A 15 3.55 8.79 -9.81
CA ALA A 15 3.89 9.45 -8.55
C ALA A 15 3.82 10.99 -8.64
N ASN A 16 4.32 11.58 -9.73
CA ASN A 16 4.23 13.04 -9.92
C ASN A 16 2.79 13.53 -10.06
N ARG A 17 1.95 12.78 -10.79
CA ARG A 17 0.51 13.06 -10.91
C ARG A 17 -0.17 12.99 -9.54
N PHE A 18 0.10 11.93 -8.78
CA PHE A 18 -0.42 11.76 -7.42
C PHE A 18 -0.02 12.92 -6.51
N ILE A 19 1.27 13.29 -6.49
CA ILE A 19 1.79 14.42 -5.70
C ILE A 19 1.10 15.73 -6.09
N ALA A 20 0.92 15.96 -7.39
CA ALA A 20 0.26 17.18 -7.88
C ALA A 20 -1.21 17.28 -7.43
N VAL A 21 -1.93 16.14 -7.40
CA VAL A 21 -3.32 16.09 -6.95
C VAL A 21 -3.43 16.24 -5.44
N VAL A 22 -2.59 15.54 -4.66
CA VAL A 22 -2.60 15.60 -3.19
C VAL A 22 -2.12 16.97 -2.69
N GLY A 23 -1.12 17.54 -3.35
CA GLY A 23 -0.53 18.83 -3.01
C GLY A 23 0.29 18.78 -1.72
N ARG A 24 -0.36 18.59 -0.58
CA ARG A 24 0.29 18.58 0.74
C ARG A 24 -0.37 17.60 1.70
N VAL A 25 0.43 16.85 2.44
CA VAL A 25 0.00 16.02 3.58
C VAL A 25 0.32 16.78 4.88
N ARG A 26 -0.68 16.96 5.72
CA ARG A 26 -0.57 17.65 7.01
C ARG A 26 -0.45 16.63 8.15
N THR A 27 -0.01 17.06 9.31
CA THR A 27 0.17 16.22 10.50
C THR A 27 -1.10 15.45 10.93
N ARG A 28 -2.29 15.97 10.58
CA ARG A 28 -3.58 15.32 10.92
C ARG A 28 -4.19 14.52 9.77
N ASP A 29 -3.56 14.56 8.60
CA ASP A 29 -4.02 13.79 7.45
C ASP A 29 -3.55 12.33 7.59
N LEU A 30 -4.25 11.42 6.94
CA LEU A 30 -3.78 10.05 6.78
C LEU A 30 -2.64 10.01 5.77
N ARG A 31 -1.71 9.08 5.97
CA ARG A 31 -0.65 8.83 4.98
C ARG A 31 -1.24 8.48 3.62
N PRO A 32 -0.59 8.90 2.52
CA PRO A 32 -0.97 8.42 1.19
C PRO A 32 -0.91 6.89 1.16
N ALA A 33 -1.76 6.26 0.37
CA ALA A 33 -1.73 4.82 0.15
C ALA A 33 -1.43 4.49 -1.30
N LEU A 34 -0.65 3.44 -1.52
CA LEU A 34 -0.46 2.81 -2.82
C LEU A 34 -1.19 1.48 -2.83
N ASP A 35 -2.17 1.36 -3.72
CA ASP A 35 -2.90 0.14 -3.99
C ASP A 35 -2.07 -0.77 -4.90
N VAL A 36 -1.72 -1.97 -4.40
CA VAL A 36 -0.93 -2.98 -5.09
C VAL A 36 -1.73 -4.26 -5.18
N GLU A 37 -2.62 -4.32 -6.19
CA GLU A 37 -3.51 -5.46 -6.44
C GLU A 37 -3.48 -5.90 -7.91
N GLN A 38 -3.94 -7.14 -8.16
CA GLN A 38 -4.24 -7.58 -9.51
C GLN A 38 -5.49 -6.84 -10.04
N PRO A 39 -5.58 -6.55 -11.36
CA PRO A 39 -4.84 -7.16 -12.48
C PRO A 39 -3.68 -6.33 -13.05
N PHE A 40 -3.24 -5.25 -12.43
CA PHE A 40 -2.29 -4.33 -13.08
C PHE A 40 -0.87 -4.90 -13.29
N VAL A 41 -0.61 -6.12 -12.86
CA VAL A 41 0.74 -6.65 -12.72
C VAL A 41 1.19 -7.47 -13.93
N GLN A 42 1.26 -6.86 -15.11
CA GLN A 42 1.90 -7.50 -16.28
C GLN A 42 3.39 -7.18 -16.40
N LEU A 43 4.00 -6.60 -15.36
CA LEU A 43 5.38 -6.13 -15.40
C LEU A 43 6.44 -7.21 -15.14
N GLY A 44 6.03 -8.39 -14.66
CA GLY A 44 6.94 -9.39 -14.10
C GLY A 44 7.53 -8.96 -12.76
N GLU A 45 7.98 -9.91 -11.96
CA GLU A 45 8.38 -9.75 -10.56
C GLU A 45 9.39 -8.61 -10.32
N ARG A 46 10.50 -8.61 -11.10
CA ARG A 46 11.56 -7.61 -10.94
C ARG A 46 11.08 -6.20 -11.26
N ASN A 47 10.40 -6.04 -12.40
CA ASN A 47 9.93 -4.73 -12.84
C ASN A 47 8.82 -4.19 -11.95
N LEU A 48 7.97 -5.06 -11.41
CA LEU A 48 6.98 -4.68 -10.41
C LEU A 48 7.63 -4.12 -9.14
N ARG A 49 8.64 -4.81 -8.58
CA ARG A 49 9.40 -4.29 -7.43
C ARG A 49 10.03 -2.94 -7.71
N VAL A 50 10.61 -2.79 -8.90
CA VAL A 50 11.23 -1.52 -9.35
C VAL A 50 10.19 -0.42 -9.45
N TRP A 51 9.03 -0.72 -10.02
CA TRP A 51 7.93 0.23 -10.16
C TRP A 51 7.43 0.71 -8.79
N ILE A 52 7.04 -0.22 -7.90
CA ILE A 52 6.54 0.11 -6.57
C ILE A 52 7.59 0.93 -5.79
N ARG A 53 8.85 0.47 -5.77
CA ARG A 53 9.94 1.16 -5.07
C ARG A 53 10.15 2.58 -5.60
N THR A 54 10.09 2.77 -6.91
CA THR A 54 10.24 4.09 -7.53
C THR A 54 9.11 5.01 -7.13
N TRP A 55 7.88 4.53 -7.17
CA TRP A 55 6.69 5.28 -6.80
C TRP A 55 6.71 5.71 -5.33
N VAL A 56 6.87 4.75 -4.40
CA VAL A 56 6.83 5.06 -2.95
C VAL A 56 7.94 6.04 -2.55
N LYS A 57 9.16 5.88 -3.08
CA LYS A 57 10.27 6.80 -2.81
C LYS A 57 10.02 8.20 -3.38
N ARG A 58 9.37 8.29 -4.53
CA ARG A 58 9.06 9.58 -5.15
C ARG A 58 7.98 10.32 -4.36
N VAL A 59 6.93 9.61 -3.95
CA VAL A 59 5.84 10.16 -3.13
C VAL A 59 6.35 10.56 -1.75
N GLU A 60 7.11 9.70 -1.08
CA GLU A 60 7.72 10.01 0.23
C GLU A 60 8.50 11.32 0.19
N ARG A 61 9.35 11.51 -0.83
CA ARG A 61 10.12 12.76 -0.97
C ARG A 61 9.26 13.96 -1.36
N GLY A 62 8.21 13.75 -2.16
CA GLY A 62 7.37 14.85 -2.64
C GLY A 62 6.37 15.36 -1.62
N LEU A 63 5.90 14.51 -0.72
CA LEU A 63 4.88 14.81 0.28
C LEU A 63 5.40 14.82 1.71
N ASP A 64 6.69 14.52 1.92
CA ASP A 64 7.31 14.34 3.24
C ASP A 64 6.51 13.34 4.12
N ALA A 65 5.99 12.32 3.50
CA ALA A 65 5.15 11.32 4.14
C ALA A 65 5.37 9.95 3.49
N LYS A 66 5.72 8.97 4.32
CA LYS A 66 5.92 7.58 3.87
C LYS A 66 4.58 6.93 3.53
N PRO A 67 4.36 6.49 2.28
CA PRO A 67 3.08 5.87 1.90
C PRO A 67 2.81 4.57 2.66
N ILE A 68 1.54 4.25 2.82
CA ILE A 68 1.05 2.92 3.21
C ILE A 68 0.95 2.07 1.95
N ILE A 69 1.32 0.80 2.04
CA ILE A 69 1.08 -0.17 0.96
C ILE A 69 -0.19 -0.95 1.30
N TYR A 70 -1.22 -0.78 0.45
CA TYR A 70 -2.42 -1.61 0.47
C TYR A 70 -2.21 -2.78 -0.50
N THR A 71 -2.43 -3.99 -0.02
CA THR A 71 -2.29 -5.21 -0.82
C THR A 71 -2.96 -6.42 -0.14
N ASN A 72 -2.96 -7.55 -0.83
CA ASN A 72 -3.28 -8.86 -0.27
C ASN A 72 -2.13 -9.84 -0.54
N ALA A 73 -2.13 -10.99 0.14
CA ALA A 73 -1.03 -11.96 0.05
C ALA A 73 -0.79 -12.48 -1.38
N SER A 74 -1.85 -12.72 -2.16
CA SER A 74 -1.73 -13.21 -3.53
C SER A 74 -1.13 -12.17 -4.49
N SER A 75 -1.55 -10.91 -4.37
CA SER A 75 -0.99 -9.82 -5.16
C SER A 75 0.47 -9.53 -4.79
N TRP A 76 0.78 -9.57 -3.49
CA TRP A 76 2.15 -9.35 -3.03
C TRP A 76 3.13 -10.45 -3.45
N ALA A 77 2.66 -11.70 -3.53
CA ALA A 77 3.46 -12.82 -4.04
C ALA A 77 4.04 -12.56 -5.44
N LEU A 78 3.39 -11.75 -6.26
CA LEU A 78 3.89 -11.35 -7.59
C LEU A 78 5.14 -10.46 -7.53
N THR A 79 5.46 -9.91 -6.38
CA THR A 79 6.72 -9.19 -6.13
C THR A 79 7.86 -10.13 -5.70
N GLY A 80 7.63 -11.47 -5.68
CA GLY A 80 8.52 -12.45 -5.05
C GLY A 80 8.50 -12.34 -3.52
N ASP A 81 7.36 -11.93 -2.96
CA ASP A 81 7.13 -11.78 -1.52
C ASP A 81 8.21 -10.93 -0.81
N THR A 82 8.63 -9.87 -1.45
CA THR A 82 9.77 -9.05 -1.00
C THR A 82 9.52 -8.39 0.37
N THR A 83 10.48 -8.51 1.27
CA THR A 83 10.47 -7.86 2.59
C THR A 83 11.08 -6.46 2.59
N TRP A 84 11.59 -5.99 1.45
CA TRP A 84 12.32 -4.73 1.36
C TRP A 84 11.49 -3.54 1.87
N PHE A 85 10.21 -3.46 1.52
CA PHE A 85 9.33 -2.35 1.90
C PHE A 85 9.09 -2.32 3.40
N ALA A 86 8.79 -3.48 4.00
CA ALA A 86 8.63 -3.64 5.43
C ALA A 86 9.88 -3.23 6.21
N ARG A 87 11.05 -3.69 5.75
CA ARG A 87 12.36 -3.33 6.36
C ARG A 87 12.67 -1.85 6.25
N ASN A 88 12.19 -1.18 5.20
CA ASN A 88 12.35 0.27 5.01
C ASN A 88 11.24 1.10 5.66
N GLY A 89 10.36 0.47 6.47
CA GLY A 89 9.39 1.17 7.30
C GLY A 89 8.12 1.64 6.59
N TYR A 90 7.80 1.08 5.42
CA TYR A 90 6.50 1.30 4.77
C TYR A 90 5.43 0.47 5.49
N PRO A 91 4.36 1.11 6.03
CA PRO A 91 3.31 0.39 6.74
C PRO A 91 2.48 -0.47 5.78
N LEU A 92 1.86 -1.53 6.31
CA LEU A 92 0.98 -2.42 5.58
C LEU A 92 -0.50 -2.17 5.90
N TRP A 93 -1.30 -2.04 4.85
CA TRP A 93 -2.75 -2.17 4.88
C TRP A 93 -3.11 -3.45 4.14
N VAL A 94 -3.40 -4.51 4.88
CA VAL A 94 -3.67 -5.83 4.30
C VAL A 94 -5.17 -6.05 4.09
N ALA A 95 -5.54 -6.51 2.89
CA ALA A 95 -6.89 -6.99 2.60
C ALA A 95 -6.92 -8.51 2.72
N ASN A 96 -7.78 -9.02 3.60
CA ASN A 96 -8.05 -10.45 3.74
C ASN A 96 -9.40 -10.63 4.43
N PHE A 97 -10.41 -11.02 3.65
CA PHE A 97 -11.81 -10.96 4.06
C PHE A 97 -12.27 -12.23 4.75
N ASP A 98 -13.20 -12.05 5.71
CA ASP A 98 -13.99 -13.09 6.34
C ASP A 98 -13.16 -14.23 6.96
N VAL A 99 -11.99 -13.89 7.51
CA VAL A 99 -11.08 -14.78 8.23
C VAL A 99 -10.88 -14.31 9.67
N PRO A 100 -10.51 -15.21 10.61
CA PRO A 100 -10.28 -14.83 12.02
C PRO A 100 -9.07 -13.91 12.20
N SER A 101 -8.06 -14.04 11.33
CA SER A 101 -6.87 -13.18 11.31
C SER A 101 -6.32 -13.10 9.89
N PRO A 102 -5.69 -11.98 9.49
CA PRO A 102 -5.23 -11.83 8.11
C PRO A 102 -3.98 -12.65 7.83
N LEU A 103 -3.88 -13.16 6.60
CA LEU A 103 -2.63 -13.67 6.06
C LEU A 103 -1.75 -12.48 5.66
N VAL A 104 -0.71 -12.24 6.44
CA VAL A 104 0.23 -11.12 6.23
C VAL A 104 1.40 -11.57 5.37
N PRO A 105 1.62 -10.94 4.18
CA PRO A 105 2.71 -11.30 3.28
C PRO A 105 4.09 -10.85 3.80
N ALA A 106 5.13 -11.18 3.05
CA ALA A 106 6.51 -10.73 3.30
C ALA A 106 7.02 -11.12 4.69
N SER A 107 6.86 -12.41 5.07
CA SER A 107 7.27 -12.94 6.38
C SER A 107 6.69 -12.11 7.54
N ASP A 108 5.34 -12.02 7.59
CA ASP A 108 4.61 -11.21 8.57
C ASP A 108 5.05 -9.73 8.51
N TRP A 109 5.17 -9.20 7.28
CA TRP A 109 5.71 -7.87 7.00
C TRP A 109 7.06 -7.62 7.67
N ALA A 110 7.97 -8.58 7.50
CA ALA A 110 9.27 -8.66 8.18
C ALA A 110 9.15 -8.61 9.72
N GLY A 111 8.17 -9.31 10.26
CA GLY A 111 7.89 -9.40 11.70
C GLY A 111 7.21 -8.17 12.31
N LYS A 112 6.75 -7.21 11.49
CA LYS A 112 6.07 -5.98 11.96
C LYS A 112 4.55 -6.09 11.98
N GLY A 113 4.02 -7.10 11.30
CA GLY A 113 2.58 -7.29 11.14
C GLY A 113 1.91 -6.20 10.29
N TRP A 114 0.61 -6.12 10.38
CA TRP A 114 -0.21 -5.14 9.68
C TRP A 114 -0.44 -3.87 10.51
N THR A 115 -0.66 -2.77 9.81
CA THR A 115 -1.08 -1.49 10.41
C THR A 115 -2.59 -1.31 10.30
N ILE A 116 -3.15 -1.62 9.11
CA ILE A 116 -4.58 -1.66 8.84
C ILE A 116 -4.93 -3.03 8.26
N TRP A 117 -6.06 -3.57 8.69
CA TRP A 117 -6.63 -4.79 8.12
C TRP A 117 -8.05 -4.53 7.62
N GLN A 118 -8.24 -4.58 6.30
CA GLN A 118 -9.55 -4.61 5.66
C GLN A 118 -10.09 -6.04 5.78
N TYR A 119 -11.03 -6.23 6.68
CA TYR A 119 -11.48 -7.57 7.08
C TYR A 119 -12.77 -8.02 6.39
N THR A 120 -13.49 -7.11 5.75
CA THR A 120 -14.67 -7.44 4.93
C THR A 120 -14.93 -6.36 3.89
N SER A 121 -15.46 -6.77 2.73
CA SER A 121 -15.99 -5.91 1.68
C SER A 121 -17.54 -5.91 1.63
N SER A 122 -18.18 -6.60 2.56
CA SER A 122 -19.64 -6.76 2.62
C SER A 122 -20.26 -6.22 3.91
N GLY A 123 -19.56 -5.32 4.59
CA GLY A 123 -20.01 -4.69 5.83
C GLY A 123 -21.30 -3.88 5.64
N ARG A 124 -22.01 -3.66 6.74
CA ARG A 124 -23.20 -2.80 6.78
C ARG A 124 -22.99 -1.69 7.80
N ILE A 125 -23.35 -0.46 7.41
CA ILE A 125 -23.31 0.71 8.30
C ILE A 125 -24.68 1.39 8.22
N ARG A 126 -25.24 1.73 9.37
CA ARG A 126 -26.52 2.44 9.45
C ARG A 126 -26.45 3.78 8.72
N GLY A 127 -27.37 4.03 7.80
CA GLY A 127 -27.44 5.24 7.01
C GLY A 127 -26.64 5.20 5.70
N ILE A 128 -26.02 4.05 5.37
CA ILE A 128 -25.40 3.81 4.08
C ILE A 128 -26.08 2.62 3.39
N ASP A 129 -26.59 2.85 2.19
CA ASP A 129 -27.17 1.80 1.36
C ASP A 129 -26.06 1.02 0.66
N GLY A 130 -26.17 -0.32 0.70
CA GLY A 130 -25.21 -1.23 0.08
C GLY A 130 -24.16 -1.78 1.02
N ALA A 131 -23.22 -2.51 0.43
CA ALA A 131 -22.07 -3.06 1.13
C ALA A 131 -20.95 -2.00 1.24
N VAL A 132 -20.22 -2.06 2.33
CA VAL A 132 -19.05 -1.18 2.58
C VAL A 132 -17.87 -1.99 3.07
N ASP A 133 -16.68 -1.54 2.70
CA ASP A 133 -15.45 -2.05 3.28
C ASP A 133 -15.34 -1.64 4.75
N ARG A 134 -14.80 -2.53 5.57
CA ARG A 134 -14.52 -2.23 6.97
C ARG A 134 -13.10 -2.62 7.33
N ASP A 135 -12.47 -1.74 8.10
CA ASP A 135 -11.08 -1.85 8.48
C ASP A 135 -10.89 -1.87 9.99
N ARG A 136 -9.82 -2.52 10.43
CA ARG A 136 -9.30 -2.47 11.80
C ARG A 136 -7.94 -1.82 11.81
N LEU A 137 -7.70 -0.98 12.81
CA LEU A 137 -6.41 -0.35 13.06
C LEU A 137 -5.70 -1.08 14.21
N PHE A 138 -4.45 -1.45 14.00
CA PHE A 138 -3.71 -2.21 15.02
C PHE A 138 -3.40 -1.40 16.28
N ARG A 139 -3.10 -0.10 16.16
CA ARG A 139 -2.74 0.76 17.31
C ARG A 139 -3.31 2.18 17.22
N GLY A 140 -4.51 2.32 16.65
CA GLY A 140 -5.17 3.62 16.51
C GLY A 140 -4.57 4.54 15.44
N PHE A 141 -5.19 5.70 15.27
CA PHE A 141 -4.89 6.63 14.17
C PHE A 141 -3.50 7.28 14.25
N GLY A 142 -2.88 7.37 15.43
CA GLY A 142 -1.60 8.05 15.60
C GLY A 142 -0.45 7.46 14.77
N LYS A 143 -0.55 6.20 14.34
CA LYS A 143 0.44 5.58 13.43
C LYS A 143 0.20 5.83 11.95
N LEU A 144 -0.94 6.40 11.60
CA LEU A 144 -1.31 6.73 10.23
C LEU A 144 -0.95 8.17 9.85
N ASN A 145 -0.59 8.97 10.82
CA ASN A 145 -0.16 10.34 10.61
C ASN A 145 1.31 10.36 10.16
N PRO A 146 1.71 11.28 9.31
CA PRO A 146 3.08 11.37 8.80
C PRO A 146 4.12 11.74 9.85
N GLY A 147 3.74 12.10 11.06
CA GLY A 147 4.66 12.41 12.15
C GLY A 147 5.04 13.88 12.18
#